data_2b0574ddd2ae7ad4c3403682314fea78
#
_entry.id   2b0574ddd2ae7ad4c3403682314fea78
#
_cell.length_a   1.000
_cell.length_b   1.000
_cell.length_c   1.000
_cell.angle_alpha   90.00
_cell.angle_beta   90.00
_cell.angle_gamma   90.00
#
_symmetry.space_group_name_H-M   'P 1'
#
loop_
_entity.id
_entity.type
_entity.pdbx_description
1 polymer ?
#
loop_
_entity_poly.entity_id
_entity_poly.type
_entity_poly.pdbx_seq_one_letter_code
_entity_poly.pdbx_strand_id
1 'polypeptide(L)'
;MTTEVKKGRGRPKGAPNKALMTLVTERKKLMKDADVYEILCQANIVADEDVDKAAHGLQVYGKTNGAVKPVLQWIFSPNVNSTLPEGKTPYGSNTAPSSDLTETSLRFEHKLFKYFVTNQIPLVKQEHMGIGLLEGIPRKEAEMLDLVKDGKNPFKNITKEIAQKAFPDITI
;
A
#
# COMPACT_ATOMS: atom_id res chain seq x y z
N MET A 1 -22.44 39.28 31.56
CA MET A 1 -21.24 38.76 30.85
C MET A 1 -21.67 37.55 30.05
N THR A 2 -21.88 37.75 28.76
CA THR A 2 -22.23 36.69 27.80
C THR A 2 -20.97 36.09 27.25
N THR A 3 -20.67 34.86 27.60
CA THR A 3 -19.59 34.08 27.04
C THR A 3 -20.00 33.61 25.65
N GLU A 4 -19.44 34.21 24.62
CA GLU A 4 -19.57 33.70 23.25
C GLU A 4 -18.89 32.34 23.12
N VAL A 5 -19.68 31.29 22.94
CA VAL A 5 -19.22 29.98 22.56
C VAL A 5 -18.74 30.08 21.10
N LYS A 6 -17.44 30.08 20.87
CA LYS A 6 -16.86 29.93 19.53
C LYS A 6 -17.31 28.60 18.93
N LYS A 7 -18.28 28.64 18.02
CA LYS A 7 -18.62 27.49 17.15
C LYS A 7 -17.37 27.07 16.41
N GLY A 8 -16.86 25.86 16.69
CA GLY A 8 -15.80 25.25 15.93
C GLY A 8 -16.17 25.23 14.44
N ARG A 9 -15.27 25.69 13.59
CA ARG A 9 -15.41 25.62 12.14
C ARG A 9 -15.48 24.15 11.73
N GLY A 10 -16.70 23.63 11.53
CA GLY A 10 -16.92 22.34 10.91
C GLY A 10 -16.28 22.33 9.52
N ARG A 11 -15.63 21.21 9.17
CA ARG A 11 -15.07 20.99 7.84
C ARG A 11 -16.16 21.25 6.79
N PRO A 12 -15.91 22.04 5.72
CA PRO A 12 -16.89 22.28 4.68
C PRO A 12 -17.38 20.95 4.09
N LYS A 13 -18.68 20.73 4.09
CA LYS A 13 -19.31 19.60 3.39
C LYS A 13 -18.99 19.76 1.90
N GLY A 14 -18.24 18.82 1.32
CA GLY A 14 -17.97 18.76 -0.12
C GLY A 14 -16.53 19.07 -0.55
N ALA A 15 -15.56 19.24 0.37
CA ALA A 15 -14.15 19.21 -0.05
C ALA A 15 -13.81 17.83 -0.63
N PRO A 16 -13.29 17.74 -1.87
CA PRO A 16 -12.89 16.46 -2.44
C PRO A 16 -11.86 15.79 -1.51
N ASN A 17 -12.03 14.49 -1.23
CA ASN A 17 -11.04 13.75 -0.47
C ASN A 17 -9.70 13.84 -1.21
N LYS A 18 -8.72 14.48 -0.58
CA LYS A 18 -7.38 14.58 -1.14
C LYS A 18 -6.86 13.16 -1.35
N ALA A 19 -6.46 12.85 -2.58
CA ALA A 19 -5.86 11.56 -2.88
C ALA A 19 -4.64 11.33 -1.97
N LEU A 20 -4.53 10.13 -1.42
CA LEU A 20 -3.44 9.77 -0.51
C LEU A 20 -2.08 9.79 -1.22
N MET A 21 -2.07 9.38 -2.50
CA MET A 21 -0.92 9.48 -3.40
C MET A 21 -1.37 9.61 -4.85
N THR A 22 -0.45 10.04 -5.72
CA THR A 22 -0.70 10.08 -7.16
C THR A 22 -0.56 8.69 -7.76
N LEU A 23 -1.65 8.17 -8.33
CA LEU A 23 -1.69 6.88 -9.01
C LEU A 23 -1.52 7.04 -10.53
N VAL A 24 -1.03 5.98 -11.17
CA VAL A 24 -1.06 5.84 -12.63
C VAL A 24 -2.52 5.67 -13.07
N THR A 25 -2.94 6.45 -14.06
CA THR A 25 -4.31 6.43 -14.60
C THR A 25 -4.40 5.79 -15.98
N GLU A 26 -3.28 5.57 -16.64
CA GLU A 26 -3.22 4.95 -17.96
C GLU A 26 -3.16 3.42 -17.86
N ARG A 27 -4.04 2.77 -18.63
CA ARG A 27 -4.01 1.32 -18.76
C ARG A 27 -2.86 0.88 -19.63
N LYS A 28 -2.02 0.00 -19.11
CA LYS A 28 -0.88 -0.59 -19.85
C LYS A 28 -0.78 -2.08 -19.59
N LYS A 29 -0.17 -2.79 -20.52
CA LYS A 29 0.22 -4.19 -20.31
C LYS A 29 1.41 -4.22 -19.34
N LEU A 30 1.26 -4.99 -18.28
CA LEU A 30 2.33 -5.19 -17.31
C LEU A 30 3.38 -6.20 -17.81
N MET A 31 4.62 -5.96 -17.43
CA MET A 31 5.71 -6.92 -17.56
C MET A 31 5.53 -8.07 -16.55
N LYS A 32 6.20 -9.21 -16.78
CA LYS A 32 6.13 -10.35 -15.85
C LYS A 32 6.74 -10.05 -14.47
N ASP A 33 7.67 -9.12 -14.42
CA ASP A 33 8.40 -8.66 -13.25
C ASP A 33 7.88 -7.32 -12.70
N ALA A 34 6.68 -6.90 -13.11
CA ALA A 34 6.04 -5.70 -12.63
C ALA A 34 6.06 -5.61 -11.08
N ASP A 35 6.33 -4.43 -10.56
CA ASP A 35 6.30 -4.20 -9.13
C ASP A 35 4.87 -4.18 -8.55
N VAL A 36 4.76 -4.28 -7.23
CA VAL A 36 3.44 -4.34 -6.56
C VAL A 36 2.61 -3.09 -6.83
N TYR A 37 3.25 -1.92 -6.84
CA TYR A 37 2.56 -0.67 -7.10
C TYR A 37 1.95 -0.65 -8.50
N GLU A 38 2.70 -1.07 -9.53
CA GLU A 38 2.21 -1.16 -10.91
C GLU A 38 1.05 -2.15 -11.03
N ILE A 39 1.16 -3.32 -10.40
CA ILE A 39 0.11 -4.34 -10.39
C ILE A 39 -1.17 -3.79 -9.77
N LEU A 40 -1.07 -3.15 -8.61
CA LEU A 40 -2.24 -2.60 -7.91
C LEU A 40 -2.84 -1.40 -8.65
N CYS A 41 -2.02 -0.54 -9.29
CA CYS A 41 -2.54 0.53 -10.14
C CYS A 41 -3.36 -0.01 -11.31
N GLN A 42 -2.86 -1.01 -12.03
CA GLN A 42 -3.59 -1.58 -13.15
C GLN A 42 -4.86 -2.32 -12.70
N ALA A 43 -4.81 -3.03 -11.58
CA ALA A 43 -5.99 -3.64 -10.99
C ALA A 43 -7.03 -2.59 -10.58
N ASN A 44 -6.60 -1.46 -10.01
CA ASN A 44 -7.47 -0.34 -9.66
C ASN A 44 -8.18 0.27 -10.87
N ILE A 45 -7.49 0.41 -11.99
CA ILE A 45 -8.07 0.90 -13.26
C ILE A 45 -9.10 -0.11 -13.79
N VAL A 46 -8.74 -1.39 -13.85
CA VAL A 46 -9.62 -2.45 -14.37
C VAL A 46 -10.84 -2.65 -13.47
N ALA A 47 -10.69 -2.50 -12.15
CA ALA A 47 -11.78 -2.66 -11.19
C ALA A 47 -12.91 -1.64 -11.34
N ASP A 48 -12.64 -0.50 -11.93
CA ASP A 48 -13.66 0.51 -12.26
C ASP A 48 -14.63 0.01 -13.35
N GLU A 49 -14.15 -0.88 -14.21
CA GLU A 49 -14.92 -1.44 -15.34
C GLU A 49 -15.43 -2.86 -15.05
N ASP A 50 -14.58 -3.71 -14.49
CA ASP A 50 -14.82 -5.15 -14.31
C ASP A 50 -14.08 -5.70 -13.08
N VAL A 51 -14.83 -5.94 -12.03
CA VAL A 51 -14.34 -6.46 -10.73
C VAL A 51 -13.74 -7.85 -10.86
N ASP A 52 -14.36 -8.73 -11.65
CA ASP A 52 -13.89 -10.11 -11.79
C ASP A 52 -12.58 -10.17 -12.59
N LYS A 53 -12.46 -9.32 -13.59
CA LYS A 53 -11.23 -9.18 -14.36
C LYS A 53 -10.08 -8.60 -13.54
N ALA A 54 -10.36 -7.64 -12.68
CA ALA A 54 -9.38 -7.10 -11.74
C ALA A 54 -8.90 -8.18 -10.75
N ALA A 55 -9.81 -8.94 -10.17
CA ALA A 55 -9.48 -10.04 -9.27
C ALA A 55 -8.64 -11.13 -9.96
N HIS A 56 -9.00 -11.49 -11.19
CA HIS A 56 -8.21 -12.44 -11.99
C HIS A 56 -6.80 -11.93 -12.27
N GLY A 57 -6.66 -10.66 -12.63
CA GLY A 57 -5.36 -10.03 -12.85
C GLY A 57 -4.48 -10.07 -11.58
N LEU A 58 -5.03 -9.73 -10.43
CA LEU A 58 -4.34 -9.83 -9.14
C LEU A 58 -3.90 -11.27 -8.82
N GLN A 59 -4.75 -12.25 -9.11
CA GLN A 59 -4.43 -13.67 -8.91
C GLN A 59 -3.25 -14.10 -9.80
N VAL A 60 -3.27 -13.73 -11.08
CA VAL A 60 -2.22 -14.09 -12.04
C VAL A 60 -0.89 -13.47 -11.65
N TYR A 61 -0.85 -12.15 -11.41
CA TYR A 61 0.39 -11.46 -11.03
C TYR A 61 0.85 -11.80 -9.61
N GLY A 62 -0.05 -12.15 -8.72
CA GLY A 62 0.26 -12.63 -7.38
C GLY A 62 1.06 -13.95 -7.35
N LYS A 63 1.01 -14.73 -8.42
CA LYS A 63 1.84 -15.94 -8.56
C LYS A 63 3.32 -15.62 -8.84
N THR A 64 3.59 -14.52 -9.51
CA THR A 64 4.95 -14.08 -9.87
C THR A 64 5.50 -13.04 -8.90
N ASN A 65 4.63 -12.31 -8.21
CA ASN A 65 4.99 -11.32 -7.21
C ASN A 65 4.29 -11.63 -5.88
N GLY A 66 5.02 -12.29 -4.99
CA GLY A 66 4.51 -12.74 -3.68
C GLY A 66 4.16 -11.62 -2.70
N ALA A 67 4.46 -10.36 -3.03
CA ALA A 67 4.13 -9.22 -2.17
C ALA A 67 2.68 -8.72 -2.34
N VAL A 68 2.00 -9.06 -3.43
CA VAL A 68 0.63 -8.59 -3.70
C VAL A 68 -0.33 -8.98 -2.58
N LYS A 69 -0.36 -10.23 -2.20
CA LYS A 69 -1.25 -10.73 -1.14
C LYS A 69 -0.95 -10.12 0.24
N PRO A 70 0.30 -10.08 0.74
CA PRO A 70 0.63 -9.42 2.00
C PRO A 70 0.27 -7.94 2.04
N VAL A 71 0.45 -7.20 0.95
CA VAL A 71 0.07 -5.78 0.87
C VAL A 71 -1.45 -5.64 1.00
N LEU A 72 -2.23 -6.47 0.32
CA LEU A 72 -3.69 -6.48 0.45
C LEU A 72 -4.15 -6.87 1.87
N GLN A 73 -3.47 -7.81 2.52
CA GLN A 73 -3.71 -8.13 3.92
C GLN A 73 -3.51 -6.93 4.83
N TRP A 74 -2.45 -6.16 4.66
CA TRP A 74 -2.20 -4.96 5.46
C TRP A 74 -3.26 -3.89 5.25
N ILE A 75 -3.79 -3.77 4.02
CA ILE A 75 -4.85 -2.79 3.72
C ILE A 75 -6.17 -3.18 4.39
N PHE A 76 -6.56 -4.46 4.33
CA PHE A 76 -7.92 -4.88 4.63
C PHE A 76 -8.09 -5.68 5.92
N SER A 77 -7.03 -6.29 6.44
CA SER A 77 -7.16 -7.11 7.65
C SER A 77 -7.24 -6.27 8.92
N PRO A 78 -8.28 -6.43 9.74
CA PRO A 78 -8.37 -5.76 11.03
C PRO A 78 -7.38 -6.33 12.06
N ASN A 79 -6.82 -7.50 11.79
CA ASN A 79 -5.91 -8.21 12.70
C ASN A 79 -4.43 -7.97 12.39
N VAL A 80 -4.13 -7.34 11.25
CA VAL A 80 -2.77 -6.98 10.86
C VAL A 80 -2.54 -5.51 11.20
N ASN A 81 -1.89 -5.29 12.32
CA ASN A 81 -1.53 -3.95 12.78
C ASN A 81 -0.01 -3.79 12.71
N SER A 82 0.44 -2.74 12.03
CA SER A 82 1.86 -2.40 12.02
C SER A 82 2.33 -1.95 13.40
N THR A 83 3.49 -2.43 13.80
CA THR A 83 4.18 -1.96 15.01
C THR A 83 5.06 -0.73 14.74
N LEU A 84 5.21 -0.35 13.47
CA LEU A 84 5.91 0.87 13.08
C LEU A 84 5.11 2.11 13.47
N PRO A 85 5.79 3.24 13.79
CA PRO A 85 5.12 4.49 14.11
C PRO A 85 4.14 4.92 13.02
N GLU A 86 2.97 5.40 13.45
CA GLU A 86 1.96 5.93 12.54
C GLU A 86 2.43 7.25 11.91
N GLY A 87 1.92 7.52 10.71
CA GLY A 87 2.22 8.71 9.95
C GLY A 87 3.39 8.54 8.98
N LYS A 88 3.79 9.65 8.37
CA LYS A 88 4.85 9.63 7.36
C LYS A 88 6.20 9.26 7.98
N THR A 89 6.81 8.22 7.45
CA THR A 89 8.14 7.77 7.86
C THR A 89 9.23 8.70 7.33
N PRO A 90 10.19 9.13 8.15
CA PRO A 90 11.33 9.91 7.70
C PRO A 90 12.37 9.02 7.00
N TYR A 91 12.32 8.94 5.69
CA TYR A 91 13.26 8.17 4.87
C TYR A 91 13.72 8.98 3.66
N GLY A 92 14.93 8.70 3.15
CA GLY A 92 15.45 9.23 1.89
C GLY A 92 14.77 8.56 0.71
N SER A 93 14.11 9.34 -0.15
CA SER A 93 13.45 8.79 -1.34
C SER A 93 14.48 8.23 -2.32
N ASN A 94 14.24 7.02 -2.81
CA ASN A 94 15.07 6.43 -3.86
C ASN A 94 14.88 7.23 -5.16
N THR A 95 15.98 7.72 -5.73
CA THR A 95 16.00 8.54 -6.93
C THR A 95 16.26 7.76 -8.21
N ALA A 96 16.39 6.43 -8.13
CA ALA A 96 16.58 5.58 -9.29
C ALA A 96 15.43 5.77 -10.30
N PRO A 97 15.73 5.92 -11.60
CA PRO A 97 14.73 6.24 -12.62
C PRO A 97 13.78 5.07 -12.93
N SER A 98 14.16 3.85 -12.60
CA SER A 98 13.34 2.65 -12.79
C SER A 98 13.51 1.67 -11.63
N SER A 99 12.53 0.76 -11.49
CA SER A 99 12.59 -0.32 -10.50
C SER A 99 13.79 -1.24 -10.65
N ASP A 100 14.30 -1.41 -11.86
CA ASP A 100 15.46 -2.26 -12.14
C ASP A 100 16.78 -1.68 -11.62
N LEU A 101 16.80 -0.38 -11.30
CA LEU A 101 17.97 0.34 -10.80
C LEU A 101 17.90 0.57 -9.27
N THR A 102 16.85 0.12 -8.60
CA THR A 102 16.76 0.15 -7.15
C THR A 102 17.53 -1.02 -6.54
N GLU A 103 17.91 -0.89 -5.27
CA GLU A 103 18.66 -1.94 -4.57
C GLU A 103 17.85 -3.22 -4.44
N THR A 104 16.53 -3.10 -4.21
CA THR A 104 15.62 -4.23 -4.06
C THR A 104 14.19 -3.81 -4.43
N SER A 105 13.21 -4.67 -4.20
CA SER A 105 11.79 -4.40 -4.39
C SER A 105 10.94 -5.18 -3.39
N LEU A 106 9.68 -4.79 -3.20
CA LEU A 106 8.77 -5.51 -2.31
C LEU A 106 8.55 -6.97 -2.76
N ARG A 107 8.69 -7.26 -4.04
CA ARG A 107 8.66 -8.63 -4.56
C ARG A 107 9.59 -9.58 -3.79
N PHE A 108 10.75 -9.10 -3.36
CA PHE A 108 11.73 -9.88 -2.60
C PHE A 108 11.62 -9.62 -1.10
N GLU A 109 11.33 -8.39 -0.70
CA GLU A 109 11.41 -7.93 0.68
C GLU A 109 10.11 -8.09 1.49
N HIS A 110 9.01 -8.50 0.87
CA HIS A 110 7.75 -8.73 1.59
C HIS A 110 7.87 -9.72 2.76
N LYS A 111 8.89 -10.56 2.75
CA LYS A 111 9.20 -11.48 3.85
C LYS A 111 9.54 -10.77 5.16
N LEU A 112 9.97 -9.51 5.09
CA LEU A 112 10.25 -8.68 6.26
C LEU A 112 8.98 -8.20 6.97
N PHE A 113 7.83 -8.24 6.33
CA PHE A 113 6.56 -7.74 6.89
C PHE A 113 6.20 -8.38 8.23
N LYS A 114 6.55 -9.66 8.42
CA LYS A 114 6.35 -10.35 9.69
C LYS A 114 7.00 -9.64 10.88
N TYR A 115 8.12 -8.96 10.68
CA TYR A 115 8.82 -8.24 11.74
C TYR A 115 8.18 -6.89 12.08
N PHE A 116 7.31 -6.38 11.22
CA PHE A 116 6.59 -5.12 11.41
C PHE A 116 5.18 -5.28 11.98
N VAL A 117 4.74 -6.51 12.18
CA VAL A 117 3.41 -6.84 12.73
C VAL A 117 3.49 -7.66 14.02
N THR A 118 4.69 -7.94 14.49
CA THR A 118 4.94 -8.72 15.70
C THR A 118 6.01 -8.05 16.56
N ASN A 119 5.97 -8.30 17.85
CA ASN A 119 6.98 -7.79 18.80
C ASN A 119 8.17 -8.74 18.98
N GLN A 120 8.56 -9.45 17.92
CA GLN A 120 9.67 -10.42 17.97
C GLN A 120 11.05 -9.77 18.07
N ILE A 121 11.17 -8.53 17.61
CA ILE A 121 12.40 -7.74 17.67
C ILE A 121 12.12 -6.37 18.27
N PRO A 122 13.13 -5.70 18.91
CA PRO A 122 12.96 -4.39 19.49
C PRO A 122 12.44 -3.34 18.48
N LEU A 123 11.59 -2.43 18.93
CA LEU A 123 10.96 -1.39 18.09
C LEU A 123 11.99 -0.57 17.31
N VAL A 124 13.07 -0.14 17.97
CA VAL A 124 14.15 0.63 17.32
C VAL A 124 14.75 -0.14 16.13
N LYS A 125 14.92 -1.46 16.27
CA LYS A 125 15.41 -2.30 15.18
C LYS A 125 14.37 -2.43 14.06
N GLN A 126 13.07 -2.54 14.41
CA GLN A 126 11.99 -2.54 13.42
C GLN A 126 11.96 -1.23 12.63
N GLU A 127 12.09 -0.09 13.30
CA GLU A 127 12.13 1.24 12.69
C GLU A 127 13.30 1.38 11.71
N HIS A 128 14.50 0.97 12.10
CA HIS A 128 15.67 0.99 11.24
C HIS A 128 15.48 0.09 10.01
N MET A 129 14.94 -1.11 10.20
CA MET A 129 14.64 -2.03 9.09
C MET A 129 13.57 -1.45 8.16
N GLY A 130 12.54 -0.81 8.71
CA GLY A 130 11.48 -0.16 7.96
C GLY A 130 12.00 1.00 7.11
N ILE A 131 12.82 1.87 7.68
CA ILE A 131 13.48 2.97 6.96
C ILE A 131 14.37 2.42 5.85
N GLY A 132 15.23 1.45 6.14
CA GLY A 132 16.12 0.82 5.15
C GLY A 132 15.34 0.17 4.01
N LEU A 133 14.20 -0.47 4.31
CA LEU A 133 13.31 -1.03 3.29
C LEU A 133 12.76 0.06 2.37
N LEU A 134 12.22 1.14 2.92
CA LEU A 134 11.65 2.24 2.14
C LEU A 134 12.69 2.96 1.28
N GLU A 135 13.93 3.03 1.73
CA GLU A 135 15.04 3.63 0.98
C GLU A 135 15.55 2.74 -0.16
N GLY A 136 15.47 1.40 -0.01
CA GLY A 136 15.99 0.42 -0.97
C GLY A 136 15.04 0.08 -2.11
N ILE A 137 13.73 0.24 -1.94
CA ILE A 137 12.70 -0.12 -2.92
C ILE A 137 12.34 1.04 -3.86
N PRO A 138 11.66 0.77 -4.99
CA PRO A 138 11.19 1.81 -5.89
C PRO A 138 10.38 2.88 -5.17
N ARG A 139 10.56 4.13 -5.55
CA ARG A 139 9.92 5.28 -4.90
C ARG A 139 8.42 5.13 -4.73
N LYS A 140 7.72 4.66 -5.76
CA LYS A 140 6.27 4.50 -5.72
C LYS A 140 5.82 3.33 -4.83
N GLU A 141 6.58 2.25 -4.78
CA GLU A 141 6.35 1.20 -3.81
C GLU A 141 6.54 1.70 -2.37
N ALA A 142 7.57 2.54 -2.12
CA ALA A 142 7.83 3.11 -0.81
C ALA A 142 6.69 4.06 -0.37
N GLU A 143 6.24 4.95 -1.24
CA GLU A 143 5.11 5.85 -0.98
C GLU A 143 3.84 5.05 -0.64
N MET A 144 3.57 3.98 -1.39
CA MET A 144 2.45 3.09 -1.16
C MET A 144 2.57 2.35 0.17
N LEU A 145 3.72 1.74 0.44
CA LEU A 145 3.96 0.97 1.67
C LEU A 145 3.84 1.83 2.92
N ASP A 146 4.32 3.08 2.86
CA ASP A 146 4.23 4.02 3.98
C ASP A 146 2.77 4.39 4.33
N LEU A 147 1.86 4.35 3.36
CA LEU A 147 0.42 4.47 3.60
C LEU A 147 -0.20 3.17 4.11
N VAL A 148 0.16 2.07 3.49
CA VAL A 148 -0.40 0.74 3.78
C VAL A 148 -0.06 0.28 5.19
N LYS A 149 1.13 0.61 5.72
CA LYS A 149 1.50 0.30 7.10
C LYS A 149 0.54 0.89 8.14
N ASP A 150 -0.11 2.00 7.80
CA ASP A 150 -1.12 2.67 8.63
C ASP A 150 -2.55 2.19 8.32
N GLY A 151 -2.71 1.12 7.53
CA GLY A 151 -4.01 0.60 7.10
C GLY A 151 -4.75 1.49 6.10
N LYS A 152 -4.06 2.43 5.45
CA LYS A 152 -4.64 3.31 4.44
C LYS A 152 -4.61 2.65 3.07
N ASN A 153 -5.73 2.71 2.35
CA ASN A 153 -5.85 2.19 0.99
C ASN A 153 -5.78 3.32 -0.04
N PRO A 154 -4.68 3.47 -0.80
CA PRO A 154 -4.60 4.46 -1.85
C PRO A 154 -5.38 4.08 -3.11
N PHE A 155 -5.81 2.82 -3.26
CA PHE A 155 -6.48 2.28 -4.45
C PHE A 155 -7.99 2.27 -4.27
N LYS A 156 -8.64 3.34 -4.69
CA LYS A 156 -10.09 3.59 -4.48
C LYS A 156 -10.99 2.43 -4.94
N ASN A 157 -10.67 1.80 -6.07
CA ASN A 157 -11.51 0.79 -6.70
C ASN A 157 -11.16 -0.64 -6.26
N ILE A 158 -10.02 -0.83 -5.58
CA ILE A 158 -9.68 -2.13 -4.99
C ILE A 158 -10.39 -2.26 -3.65
N THR A 159 -11.32 -3.21 -3.57
CA THR A 159 -12.13 -3.49 -2.39
C THR A 159 -11.71 -4.80 -1.73
N LYS A 160 -12.18 -4.99 -0.50
CA LYS A 160 -12.04 -6.25 0.23
C LYS A 160 -12.59 -7.45 -0.57
N GLU A 161 -13.70 -7.27 -1.26
CA GLU A 161 -14.31 -8.29 -2.12
C GLU A 161 -13.36 -8.73 -3.24
N ILE A 162 -12.71 -7.78 -3.92
CA ILE A 162 -11.73 -8.06 -4.98
C ILE A 162 -10.55 -8.85 -4.42
N ALA A 163 -10.04 -8.47 -3.25
CA ALA A 163 -8.95 -9.18 -2.60
C ALA A 163 -9.33 -10.62 -2.25
N GLN A 164 -10.53 -10.86 -1.76
CA GLN A 164 -11.05 -12.20 -1.44
C GLN A 164 -11.29 -13.05 -2.69
N LYS A 165 -11.76 -12.46 -3.78
CA LYS A 165 -11.90 -13.15 -5.06
C LYS A 165 -10.55 -13.54 -5.66
N ALA A 166 -9.56 -12.65 -5.56
CA ALA A 166 -8.21 -12.91 -6.07
C ALA A 166 -7.48 -13.98 -5.25
N PHE A 167 -7.63 -13.94 -3.93
CA PHE A 167 -6.97 -14.83 -2.97
C PHE A 167 -8.00 -15.38 -1.98
N PRO A 168 -8.67 -16.50 -2.30
CA PRO A 168 -9.71 -17.07 -1.43
C PRO A 168 -9.22 -17.46 -0.03
N ASP A 169 -7.90 -17.69 0.11
CA ASP A 169 -7.24 -18.03 1.37
C ASP A 169 -6.69 -16.81 2.13
N ILE A 170 -6.96 -15.58 1.64
CA ILE A 170 -6.53 -14.36 2.32
C ILE A 170 -7.31 -14.17 3.63
N THR A 171 -6.61 -13.86 4.69
CA THR A 171 -7.21 -13.56 6.01
C THR A 171 -7.41 -12.05 6.15
N ILE A 172 -8.62 -11.61 5.93
CA ILE A 172 -9.00 -10.19 6.00
C ILE A 172 -10.41 -9.99 6.54
#